data_26b51e7ec603948ace53cf3c9aab38c7
#
_entry.id   26b51e7ec603948ace53cf3c9aab38c7
#
_cell.length_a   1.000
_cell.length_b   1.000
_cell.length_c   1.000
_cell.angle_alpha   90.00
_cell.angle_beta   90.00
_cell.angle_gamma   90.00
#
_symmetry.space_group_name_H-M   'P 1'
#
loop_
_entity.id
_entity.type
_entity.pdbx_description
1 polymer ?
#
loop_
_entity_poly.entity_id
_entity_poly.type
_entity_poly.pdbx_seq_one_letter_code
_entity_poly.pdbx_strand_id
1 'polypeptide(L)'
;MENNNTKRRFAMPNSYVIIFIMICICAVMTWIVPAGEYDRALNEAGRSVIVPGSYHAVRSNPIGIIGIFSAIEQGFLQTADIIFFIIFAFSFVNMLMKNGTFDGLMGAVIRKTSGFNVQWLFVIIMMLFGILGSTMGMAEETYGMYPVFIGMAAALGYDAIVGASIVYIGVQVGFASATLNPFTVGVANGIAEITMSSHMLIYRVICFVLFESVAIIYVWRYATKIKKDPTKSLLYGTEFAKLGTDKTQEELVLAPLTLRHKLCGLEFAATIGLLVWGVIAKGWYIDELAVLFLMAMVVVGITGGATPNEIAMNLVDSARGMMFGALIVGISRGILICLQDGMIIDTVLYALSNMLSGFSGTMNAVVMVIVQNILNFFIPSGSGQAAVSMPIMAPLADLVGVNRQVAVLAFSFGDGYSNMFWPSGVATAAGLMGLPINKWYKWIAPLFGIFFLMQIVLITVATFLPF
;
A
#
# COMPACT_ATOMS: atom_id res chain seq x y z
N MET A 1 4.97 -13.12 -50.58
CA MET A 1 3.86 -13.34 -49.66
C MET A 1 4.45 -13.85 -48.34
N GLU A 2 4.90 -12.93 -47.48
CA GLU A 2 5.42 -13.28 -46.15
C GLU A 2 4.26 -13.52 -45.21
N ASN A 3 4.22 -14.73 -44.68
CA ASN A 3 3.21 -15.24 -43.80
C ASN A 3 3.46 -14.64 -42.38
N ASN A 4 2.93 -13.47 -42.12
CA ASN A 4 3.06 -12.78 -40.84
C ASN A 4 2.12 -13.42 -39.83
N ASN A 5 2.44 -14.63 -39.39
CA ASN A 5 1.78 -15.36 -38.32
C ASN A 5 2.32 -14.87 -36.98
N THR A 6 2.10 -13.59 -36.65
CA THR A 6 2.32 -13.05 -35.31
C THR A 6 1.31 -13.70 -34.37
N LYS A 7 1.73 -14.77 -33.68
CA LYS A 7 1.03 -15.26 -32.49
C LYS A 7 0.73 -14.04 -31.62
N ARG A 8 -0.55 -13.65 -31.50
CA ARG A 8 -1.00 -12.64 -30.55
C ARG A 8 -0.52 -13.09 -29.17
N ARG A 9 0.60 -12.58 -28.70
CA ARG A 9 1.02 -12.75 -27.31
C ARG A 9 -0.09 -12.13 -26.48
N PHE A 10 -0.66 -12.91 -25.57
CA PHE A 10 -1.66 -12.45 -24.63
C PHE A 10 -1.03 -11.29 -23.85
N ALA A 11 -1.34 -10.05 -24.24
CA ALA A 11 -0.89 -8.86 -23.53
C ALA A 11 -1.82 -8.68 -22.32
N MET A 12 -1.24 -8.50 -21.15
CA MET A 12 -2.01 -8.23 -19.93
C MET A 12 -2.85 -6.95 -20.12
N PRO A 13 -4.16 -6.97 -19.83
CA PRO A 13 -5.00 -5.80 -19.98
C PRO A 13 -4.52 -4.63 -19.13
N ASN A 14 -4.98 -3.42 -19.46
CA ASN A 14 -4.77 -2.23 -18.63
C ASN A 14 -5.37 -2.43 -17.23
N SER A 15 -4.78 -1.79 -16.21
CA SER A 15 -5.21 -1.87 -14.81
C SER A 15 -6.71 -1.58 -14.63
N TYR A 16 -7.25 -0.59 -15.33
CA TYR A 16 -8.69 -0.26 -15.31
C TYR A 16 -9.55 -1.40 -15.80
N VAL A 17 -9.13 -2.07 -16.87
CA VAL A 17 -9.86 -3.22 -17.44
C VAL A 17 -9.85 -4.38 -16.46
N ILE A 18 -8.71 -4.63 -15.79
CA ILE A 18 -8.61 -5.71 -14.79
C ILE A 18 -9.57 -5.45 -13.64
N ILE A 19 -9.57 -4.23 -13.07
CA ILE A 19 -10.44 -3.89 -11.95
C ILE A 19 -11.92 -3.91 -12.37
N PHE A 20 -12.24 -3.40 -13.56
CA PHE A 20 -13.61 -3.46 -14.09
C PHE A 20 -14.10 -4.91 -14.25
N ILE A 21 -13.23 -5.82 -14.77
CA ILE A 21 -13.56 -7.25 -14.85
C ILE A 21 -13.80 -7.82 -13.44
N MET A 22 -13.00 -7.42 -12.44
CA MET A 22 -13.21 -7.85 -11.06
C MET A 22 -14.56 -7.38 -10.51
N ILE A 23 -14.96 -6.13 -10.76
CA ILE A 23 -16.30 -5.63 -10.38
C ILE A 23 -17.40 -6.45 -11.05
N CYS A 24 -17.25 -6.77 -12.35
CA CYS A 24 -18.19 -7.63 -13.06
C CYS A 24 -18.27 -9.04 -12.46
N ILE A 25 -17.12 -9.63 -12.08
CA ILE A 25 -17.09 -10.92 -11.38
C ILE A 25 -17.83 -10.83 -10.05
N CYS A 26 -17.57 -9.80 -9.25
CA CYS A 26 -18.27 -9.57 -7.98
C CYS A 26 -19.78 -9.38 -8.20
N ALA A 27 -20.20 -8.65 -9.23
CA ALA A 27 -21.61 -8.52 -9.60
C ALA A 27 -22.24 -9.88 -9.94
N VAL A 28 -21.57 -10.72 -10.73
CA VAL A 28 -22.04 -12.09 -11.03
C VAL A 28 -22.10 -12.93 -9.74
N MET A 29 -21.16 -12.78 -8.82
CA MET A 29 -21.22 -13.48 -7.53
C MET A 29 -22.47 -13.14 -6.74
N THR A 30 -23.02 -11.92 -6.83
CA THR A 30 -24.28 -11.54 -6.15
C THR A 30 -25.51 -12.28 -6.65
N TRP A 31 -25.44 -12.94 -7.82
CA TRP A 31 -26.51 -13.80 -8.36
C TRP A 31 -26.38 -15.27 -7.92
N ILE A 32 -25.19 -15.68 -7.50
CA ILE A 32 -24.85 -17.08 -7.19
C ILE A 32 -24.76 -17.29 -5.69
N VAL A 33 -24.11 -16.36 -4.97
CA VAL A 33 -23.89 -16.44 -3.53
C VAL A 33 -25.16 -16.00 -2.80
N PRO A 34 -25.69 -16.80 -1.85
CA PRO A 34 -26.85 -16.40 -1.06
C PRO A 34 -26.57 -15.11 -0.27
N ALA A 35 -27.51 -14.19 -0.27
CA ALA A 35 -27.41 -12.97 0.53
C ALA A 35 -27.59 -13.27 2.02
N GLY A 36 -26.75 -12.65 2.84
CA GLY A 36 -26.80 -12.79 4.28
C GLY A 36 -26.12 -11.65 5.00
N GLU A 37 -26.52 -11.44 6.23
CA GLU A 37 -26.00 -10.38 7.10
C GLU A 37 -25.71 -10.89 8.48
N TYR A 38 -24.75 -10.23 9.15
CA TYR A 38 -24.60 -10.27 10.61
C TYR A 38 -25.26 -9.04 11.24
N ASP A 39 -25.84 -9.20 12.41
CA ASP A 39 -26.24 -8.06 13.24
C ASP A 39 -24.99 -7.26 13.61
N ARG A 40 -25.15 -5.94 13.73
CA ARG A 40 -24.07 -5.02 14.11
C ARG A 40 -24.44 -4.28 15.38
N ALA A 41 -23.47 -4.16 16.29
CA ALA A 41 -23.56 -3.39 17.51
C ALA A 41 -22.41 -2.38 17.62
N LEU A 42 -22.61 -1.33 18.41
CA LEU A 42 -21.52 -0.41 18.73
C LEU A 42 -20.68 -1.01 19.86
N ASN A 43 -19.37 -1.09 19.68
CA ASN A 43 -18.45 -1.44 20.77
C ASN A 43 -18.22 -0.24 21.70
N GLU A 44 -17.47 -0.44 22.79
CA GLU A 44 -17.14 0.62 23.77
C GLU A 44 -16.42 1.84 23.15
N ALA A 45 -15.73 1.66 22.04
CA ALA A 45 -15.09 2.73 21.27
C ALA A 45 -16.04 3.43 20.28
N GLY A 46 -17.35 3.12 20.29
CA GLY A 46 -18.35 3.69 19.40
C GLY A 46 -18.25 3.20 17.94
N ARG A 47 -17.55 2.10 17.68
CA ARG A 47 -17.41 1.52 16.34
C ARG A 47 -18.45 0.44 16.11
N SER A 48 -19.05 0.42 14.91
CA SER A 48 -19.94 -0.64 14.49
C SER A 48 -19.13 -1.92 14.24
N VAL A 49 -19.43 -2.98 14.97
CA VAL A 49 -18.79 -4.30 14.87
C VAL A 49 -19.86 -5.38 14.70
N ILE A 50 -19.48 -6.47 14.07
CA ILE A 50 -20.33 -7.65 13.87
C ILE A 50 -20.60 -8.34 15.22
N VAL A 51 -21.83 -8.79 15.43
CA VAL A 51 -22.22 -9.64 16.57
C VAL A 51 -21.96 -11.10 16.20
N PRO A 52 -21.05 -11.81 16.89
CA PRO A 52 -20.74 -13.20 16.59
C PRO A 52 -21.98 -14.10 16.71
N GLY A 53 -22.15 -15.01 15.73
CA GLY A 53 -23.27 -15.97 15.74
C GLY A 53 -24.61 -15.42 15.25
N SER A 54 -24.71 -14.14 14.90
CA SER A 54 -25.94 -13.52 14.44
C SER A 54 -26.19 -13.65 12.92
N TYR A 55 -25.34 -14.39 12.19
CA TYR A 55 -25.50 -14.53 10.74
C TYR A 55 -26.89 -15.10 10.39
N HIS A 56 -27.57 -14.42 9.50
CA HIS A 56 -28.87 -14.83 8.99
C HIS A 56 -29.02 -14.52 7.51
N ALA A 57 -29.83 -15.31 6.82
CA ALA A 57 -30.15 -15.09 5.42
C ALA A 57 -31.07 -13.86 5.24
N VAL A 58 -30.78 -13.03 4.26
CA VAL A 58 -31.60 -11.86 3.91
C VAL A 58 -32.08 -11.96 2.47
N ARG A 59 -32.96 -11.04 2.08
CA ARG A 59 -33.46 -11.00 0.70
C ARG A 59 -32.31 -10.71 -0.25
N SER A 60 -32.16 -11.54 -1.28
CA SER A 60 -31.14 -11.35 -2.32
C SER A 60 -31.35 -10.02 -3.06
N ASN A 61 -30.25 -9.30 -3.27
CA ASN A 61 -30.19 -8.05 -4.03
C ASN A 61 -29.12 -8.17 -5.13
N PRO A 62 -29.36 -8.97 -6.18
CA PRO A 62 -28.37 -9.21 -7.22
C PRO A 62 -28.11 -7.94 -8.03
N ILE A 63 -26.83 -7.63 -8.21
CA ILE A 63 -26.37 -6.42 -8.88
C ILE A 63 -26.48 -6.56 -10.39
N GLY A 64 -27.29 -5.70 -11.00
CA GLY A 64 -27.43 -5.58 -12.45
C GLY A 64 -26.44 -4.60 -13.07
N ILE A 65 -26.54 -4.40 -14.38
CA ILE A 65 -25.63 -3.53 -15.15
C ILE A 65 -25.57 -2.11 -14.56
N ILE A 66 -26.72 -1.51 -14.24
CA ILE A 66 -26.79 -0.15 -13.66
C ILE A 66 -26.07 -0.15 -12.30
N GLY A 67 -26.27 -1.18 -11.48
CA GLY A 67 -25.59 -1.32 -10.16
C GLY A 67 -24.07 -1.38 -10.27
N ILE A 68 -23.51 -1.99 -11.33
CA ILE A 68 -22.05 -1.99 -11.57
C ILE A 68 -21.52 -0.54 -11.73
N PHE A 69 -22.19 0.28 -12.55
CA PHE A 69 -21.77 1.67 -12.76
C PHE A 69 -22.05 2.53 -11.53
N SER A 70 -23.15 2.29 -10.81
CA SER A 70 -23.41 2.95 -9.52
C SER A 70 -22.34 2.63 -8.47
N ALA A 71 -21.89 1.37 -8.37
CA ALA A 71 -20.84 0.98 -7.46
C ALA A 71 -19.50 1.69 -7.78
N ILE A 72 -19.21 1.93 -9.06
CA ILE A 72 -18.04 2.70 -9.48
C ILE A 72 -18.18 4.17 -9.07
N GLU A 73 -19.32 4.79 -9.33
CA GLU A 73 -19.58 6.19 -8.96
C GLU A 73 -19.49 6.38 -7.44
N GLN A 74 -20.15 5.52 -6.67
CA GLN A 74 -20.07 5.53 -5.21
C GLN A 74 -18.63 5.28 -4.70
N GLY A 75 -17.85 4.45 -5.43
CA GLY A 75 -16.44 4.23 -5.15
C GLY A 75 -15.63 5.51 -5.20
N PHE A 76 -15.84 6.36 -6.20
CA PHE A 76 -15.21 7.68 -6.28
C PHE A 76 -15.65 8.60 -5.14
N LEU A 77 -16.94 8.63 -4.81
CA LEU A 77 -17.44 9.46 -3.72
C LEU A 77 -16.88 9.05 -2.36
N GLN A 78 -16.78 7.74 -2.09
CA GLN A 78 -16.26 7.22 -0.83
C GLN A 78 -14.73 7.29 -0.67
N THR A 79 -14.00 7.58 -1.74
CA THR A 79 -12.54 7.71 -1.73
C THR A 79 -12.06 9.06 -2.22
N ALA A 80 -12.94 10.04 -2.26
CA ALA A 80 -12.60 11.39 -2.72
C ALA A 80 -11.49 12.02 -1.87
N ASP A 81 -11.51 11.80 -0.56
CA ASP A 81 -10.50 12.20 0.40
C ASP A 81 -9.11 11.65 0.01
N ILE A 82 -9.00 10.36 -0.28
CA ILE A 82 -7.76 9.70 -0.72
C ILE A 82 -7.30 10.25 -2.06
N ILE A 83 -8.21 10.45 -3.01
CA ILE A 83 -7.91 10.99 -4.34
C ILE A 83 -7.30 12.39 -4.23
N PHE A 84 -7.93 13.28 -3.47
CA PHE A 84 -7.42 14.63 -3.27
C PHE A 84 -6.12 14.65 -2.47
N PHE A 85 -6.00 13.80 -1.46
CA PHE A 85 -4.75 13.62 -0.72
C PHE A 85 -3.58 13.25 -1.64
N ILE A 86 -3.74 12.27 -2.55
CA ILE A 86 -2.73 11.87 -3.53
C ILE A 86 -2.32 13.07 -4.40
N ILE A 87 -3.29 13.84 -4.89
CA ILE A 87 -3.04 15.01 -5.72
C ILE A 87 -2.27 16.08 -4.95
N PHE A 88 -2.63 16.36 -3.70
CA PHE A 88 -1.97 17.40 -2.90
C PHE A 88 -0.57 16.96 -2.46
N ALA A 89 -0.39 15.72 -2.04
CA ALA A 89 0.92 15.17 -1.70
C ALA A 89 1.87 15.22 -2.91
N PHE A 90 1.39 14.80 -4.08
CA PHE A 90 2.19 14.90 -5.30
C PHE A 90 2.45 16.34 -5.71
N SER A 91 1.49 17.27 -5.53
CA SER A 91 1.68 18.68 -5.85
C SER A 91 2.80 19.33 -5.02
N PHE A 92 2.91 18.99 -3.74
CA PHE A 92 4.01 19.41 -2.87
C PHE A 92 5.36 18.92 -3.40
N VAL A 93 5.44 17.63 -3.72
CA VAL A 93 6.65 17.00 -4.27
C VAL A 93 7.01 17.58 -5.64
N ASN A 94 6.03 17.75 -6.53
CA ASN A 94 6.22 18.31 -7.87
C ASN A 94 6.74 19.75 -7.82
N MET A 95 6.29 20.54 -6.83
CA MET A 95 6.83 21.90 -6.62
C MET A 95 8.32 21.87 -6.25
N LEU A 96 8.75 20.93 -5.40
CA LEU A 96 10.15 20.71 -5.06
C LEU A 96 10.99 20.21 -6.25
N MET A 97 10.38 19.45 -7.16
CA MET A 97 11.03 19.03 -8.40
C MET A 97 11.18 20.21 -9.36
N LYS A 98 10.10 20.97 -9.58
CA LYS A 98 10.08 22.13 -10.51
C LYS A 98 11.04 23.23 -10.10
N ASN A 99 11.19 23.52 -8.81
CA ASN A 99 12.12 24.54 -8.33
C ASN A 99 13.59 24.08 -8.25
N GLY A 100 13.88 22.81 -8.62
CA GLY A 100 15.23 22.25 -8.64
C GLY A 100 15.79 21.84 -7.28
N THR A 101 14.98 21.85 -6.22
CA THR A 101 15.41 21.45 -4.86
C THR A 101 15.92 20.03 -4.83
N PHE A 102 15.19 19.08 -5.43
CA PHE A 102 15.62 17.68 -5.46
C PHE A 102 16.89 17.49 -6.28
N ASP A 103 17.05 18.17 -7.41
CA ASP A 103 18.27 18.11 -8.20
C ASP A 103 19.49 18.58 -7.40
N GLY A 104 19.36 19.72 -6.70
CA GLY A 104 20.41 20.28 -5.86
C GLY A 104 20.77 19.36 -4.68
N LEU A 105 19.76 18.81 -3.99
CA LEU A 105 19.96 17.84 -2.90
C LEU A 105 20.60 16.55 -3.40
N MET A 106 20.10 16.01 -4.52
CA MET A 106 20.63 14.82 -5.16
C MET A 106 22.09 14.99 -5.57
N GLY A 107 22.41 16.10 -6.23
CA GLY A 107 23.79 16.44 -6.58
C GLY A 107 24.70 16.54 -5.36
N ALA A 108 24.22 17.11 -4.24
CA ALA A 108 24.96 17.15 -2.99
C ALA A 108 25.20 15.75 -2.39
N VAL A 109 24.20 14.87 -2.44
CA VAL A 109 24.32 13.47 -2.01
C VAL A 109 25.36 12.76 -2.87
N ILE A 110 25.24 12.82 -4.20
CA ILE A 110 26.17 12.15 -5.12
C ILE A 110 27.61 12.62 -4.90
N ARG A 111 27.83 13.94 -4.73
CA ARG A 111 29.17 14.48 -4.45
C ARG A 111 29.77 13.97 -3.12
N LYS A 112 28.93 13.81 -2.09
CA LYS A 112 29.39 13.32 -0.77
C LYS A 112 29.59 11.82 -0.72
N THR A 113 28.88 11.06 -1.56
CA THR A 113 28.93 9.59 -1.59
C THR A 113 29.91 9.05 -2.61
N SER A 114 30.75 9.88 -3.24
CA SER A 114 31.85 9.42 -4.09
C SER A 114 32.78 8.53 -3.28
N GLY A 115 32.73 7.21 -3.52
CA GLY A 115 33.44 6.19 -2.74
C GLY A 115 32.57 5.34 -1.78
N PHE A 116 31.31 5.71 -1.54
CA PHE A 116 30.36 4.93 -0.75
C PHE A 116 29.44 4.10 -1.68
N ASN A 117 29.16 2.86 -1.29
CA ASN A 117 28.20 2.06 -2.05
C ASN A 117 26.78 2.64 -1.85
N VAL A 118 26.28 3.32 -2.88
CA VAL A 118 24.96 3.99 -2.90
C VAL A 118 23.82 3.05 -2.50
N GLN A 119 23.98 1.74 -2.66
CA GLN A 119 22.94 0.79 -2.25
C GLN A 119 22.65 0.80 -0.75
N TRP A 120 23.60 1.23 0.10
CA TRP A 120 23.34 1.44 1.52
C TRP A 120 22.34 2.55 1.80
N LEU A 121 22.28 3.57 0.92
CA LEU A 121 21.24 4.59 0.99
C LEU A 121 19.85 3.97 0.78
N PHE A 122 19.72 3.01 -0.14
CA PHE A 122 18.47 2.28 -0.36
C PHE A 122 18.04 1.49 0.88
N VAL A 123 19.00 0.83 1.54
CA VAL A 123 18.74 0.11 2.80
C VAL A 123 18.21 1.05 3.88
N ILE A 124 18.88 2.18 4.07
CA ILE A 124 18.49 3.18 5.08
C ILE A 124 17.07 3.71 4.80
N ILE A 125 16.77 4.01 3.55
CA ILE A 125 15.47 4.54 3.14
C ILE A 125 14.38 3.47 3.32
N MET A 126 14.61 2.23 2.90
CA MET A 126 13.67 1.11 3.10
C MET A 126 13.38 0.90 4.58
N MET A 127 14.42 0.84 5.43
CA MET A 127 14.26 0.73 6.88
C MET A 127 13.46 1.90 7.48
N LEU A 128 13.70 3.14 7.02
CA LEU A 128 12.96 4.30 7.48
C LEU A 128 11.48 4.17 7.15
N PHE A 129 11.13 3.89 5.89
CA PHE A 129 9.75 3.70 5.48
C PHE A 129 9.11 2.47 6.13
N GLY A 130 9.88 1.41 6.33
CA GLY A 130 9.44 0.23 7.07
C GLY A 130 9.08 0.54 8.52
N ILE A 131 9.91 1.30 9.22
CA ILE A 131 9.63 1.75 10.60
C ILE A 131 8.37 2.63 10.63
N LEU A 132 8.21 3.58 9.71
CA LEU A 132 7.04 4.44 9.62
C LEU A 132 5.76 3.64 9.32
N GLY A 133 5.82 2.68 8.41
CA GLY A 133 4.71 1.76 8.14
C GLY A 133 4.36 0.91 9.37
N SER A 134 5.37 0.35 10.05
CA SER A 134 5.18 -0.56 11.18
C SER A 134 4.65 0.11 12.45
N THR A 135 5.05 1.36 12.70
CA THR A 135 4.71 2.07 13.94
C THR A 135 3.52 3.01 13.79
N MET A 136 3.43 3.69 12.65
CA MET A 136 2.44 4.74 12.40
C MET A 136 1.35 4.30 11.42
N GLY A 137 1.57 3.19 10.70
CA GLY A 137 0.63 2.72 9.68
C GLY A 137 0.66 3.55 8.40
N MET A 138 1.77 4.23 8.12
CA MET A 138 1.94 4.92 6.83
C MET A 138 1.82 3.93 5.67
N ALA A 139 1.05 4.27 4.68
CA ALA A 139 0.91 3.56 3.41
C ALA A 139 0.64 4.56 2.28
N GLU A 140 -0.58 5.09 2.22
CA GLU A 140 -1.03 6.04 1.21
C GLU A 140 -0.24 7.35 1.23
N GLU A 141 0.24 7.78 2.39
CA GLU A 141 1.04 9.00 2.59
C GLU A 141 2.34 8.99 1.78
N THR A 142 2.82 7.80 1.40
CA THR A 142 4.03 7.66 0.58
C THR A 142 3.78 7.78 -0.92
N TYR A 143 2.53 7.77 -1.37
CA TYR A 143 2.19 7.77 -2.79
C TYR A 143 2.77 8.96 -3.55
N GLY A 144 2.74 10.16 -2.94
CA GLY A 144 3.34 11.35 -3.52
C GLY A 144 4.86 11.29 -3.66
N MET A 145 5.53 10.38 -2.97
CA MET A 145 7.00 10.27 -2.94
C MET A 145 7.57 9.38 -4.04
N TYR A 146 6.76 8.52 -4.68
CA TYR A 146 7.25 7.59 -5.70
C TYR A 146 8.07 8.26 -6.81
N PRO A 147 7.63 9.36 -7.43
CA PRO A 147 8.41 10.00 -8.50
C PRO A 147 9.78 10.48 -8.04
N VAL A 148 9.91 10.95 -6.79
CA VAL A 148 11.18 11.40 -6.22
C VAL A 148 12.18 10.26 -6.18
N PHE A 149 11.78 9.12 -5.61
CA PHE A 149 12.69 7.98 -5.44
C PHE A 149 12.93 7.24 -6.76
N ILE A 150 11.95 7.24 -7.67
CA ILE A 150 12.14 6.78 -9.04
C ILE A 150 13.17 7.68 -9.76
N GLY A 151 13.04 8.99 -9.66
CA GLY A 151 13.99 9.95 -10.19
C GLY A 151 15.39 9.80 -9.58
N MET A 152 15.45 9.63 -8.25
CA MET A 152 16.70 9.36 -7.54
C MET A 152 17.39 8.08 -8.05
N ALA A 153 16.65 6.98 -8.17
CA ALA A 153 17.21 5.73 -8.66
C ALA A 153 17.71 5.85 -10.10
N ALA A 154 16.92 6.50 -10.97
CA ALA A 154 17.31 6.74 -12.36
C ALA A 154 18.59 7.58 -12.44
N ALA A 155 18.71 8.66 -11.67
CA ALA A 155 19.88 9.50 -11.58
C ALA A 155 21.14 8.76 -11.11
N LEU A 156 20.97 7.78 -10.23
CA LEU A 156 22.03 6.91 -9.73
C LEU A 156 22.33 5.73 -10.68
N GLY A 157 21.68 5.67 -11.84
CA GLY A 157 21.88 4.65 -12.88
C GLY A 157 21.20 3.31 -12.58
N TYR A 158 20.08 3.35 -11.86
CA TYR A 158 19.15 2.23 -11.63
C TYR A 158 17.87 2.47 -12.41
N ASP A 159 16.98 1.48 -12.45
CA ASP A 159 15.68 1.62 -13.10
C ASP A 159 14.58 2.09 -12.12
N ALA A 160 13.42 2.43 -12.69
CA ALA A 160 12.27 2.89 -11.93
C ALA A 160 11.72 1.81 -10.95
N ILE A 161 11.94 0.52 -11.22
CA ILE A 161 11.54 -0.56 -10.31
C ILE A 161 12.32 -0.46 -9.01
N VAL A 162 13.63 -0.20 -9.05
CA VAL A 162 14.43 0.01 -7.83
C VAL A 162 13.90 1.21 -7.06
N GLY A 163 13.71 2.36 -7.73
CA GLY A 163 13.23 3.57 -7.08
C GLY A 163 11.85 3.41 -6.43
N ALA A 164 10.92 2.79 -7.15
CA ALA A 164 9.59 2.46 -6.62
C ALA A 164 9.67 1.49 -5.44
N SER A 165 10.51 0.46 -5.53
CA SER A 165 10.65 -0.57 -4.50
C SER A 165 11.18 -0.04 -3.18
N ILE A 166 12.10 0.91 -3.20
CA ILE A 166 12.69 1.51 -1.99
C ILE A 166 11.60 2.08 -1.07
N VAL A 167 10.58 2.72 -1.62
CA VAL A 167 9.47 3.28 -0.85
C VAL A 167 8.38 2.25 -0.65
N TYR A 168 7.82 1.72 -1.75
CA TYR A 168 6.65 0.85 -1.71
C TYR A 168 6.88 -0.41 -0.89
N ILE A 169 7.96 -1.16 -1.18
CA ILE A 169 8.20 -2.43 -0.47
C ILE A 169 8.55 -2.15 0.99
N GLY A 170 9.41 -1.14 1.26
CA GLY A 170 9.75 -0.76 2.63
C GLY A 170 8.50 -0.46 3.46
N VAL A 171 7.66 0.47 2.99
CA VAL A 171 6.47 0.86 3.74
C VAL A 171 5.44 -0.27 3.87
N GLN A 172 5.20 -1.04 2.82
CA GLN A 172 4.23 -2.13 2.83
C GLN A 172 4.65 -3.29 3.74
N VAL A 173 5.94 -3.61 3.79
CA VAL A 173 6.47 -4.60 4.73
C VAL A 173 6.30 -4.11 6.17
N GLY A 174 6.59 -2.82 6.44
CA GLY A 174 6.33 -2.21 7.73
C GLY A 174 4.86 -2.28 8.12
N PHE A 175 3.97 -1.85 7.24
CA PHE A 175 2.52 -1.85 7.44
C PHE A 175 1.98 -3.26 7.73
N ALA A 176 2.44 -4.27 6.99
CA ALA A 176 2.04 -5.67 7.18
C ALA A 176 2.62 -6.30 8.45
N SER A 177 3.88 -5.99 8.79
CA SER A 177 4.53 -6.42 10.04
C SER A 177 4.28 -5.46 11.19
N ALA A 178 3.13 -4.80 11.20
CA ALA A 178 2.77 -3.73 12.12
C ALA A 178 3.12 -4.05 13.59
N THR A 179 3.88 -3.16 14.22
CA THR A 179 4.21 -3.24 15.65
C THR A 179 3.21 -2.46 16.49
N LEU A 180 3.02 -1.18 16.18
CA LEU A 180 2.15 -0.25 16.91
C LEU A 180 1.12 0.45 16.02
N ASN A 181 1.05 0.08 14.73
CA ASN A 181 0.17 0.70 13.75
C ASN A 181 -1.27 0.86 14.29
N PRO A 182 -1.75 2.10 14.49
CA PRO A 182 -3.05 2.36 15.10
C PRO A 182 -4.22 1.96 14.20
N PHE A 183 -4.03 1.94 12.88
CA PHE A 183 -5.08 1.69 11.88
C PHE A 183 -5.35 0.21 11.63
N THR A 184 -4.37 -0.65 11.91
CA THR A 184 -4.50 -2.11 11.77
C THR A 184 -4.48 -2.78 13.14
N VAL A 185 -3.31 -2.90 13.75
CA VAL A 185 -3.13 -3.58 15.04
C VAL A 185 -3.91 -2.91 16.16
N GLY A 186 -3.93 -1.57 16.21
CA GLY A 186 -4.69 -0.81 17.22
C GLY A 186 -6.19 -1.08 17.12
N VAL A 187 -6.75 -1.04 15.91
CA VAL A 187 -8.16 -1.35 15.66
C VAL A 187 -8.46 -2.82 15.98
N ALA A 188 -7.63 -3.74 15.50
CA ALA A 188 -7.83 -5.19 15.70
C ALA A 188 -7.74 -5.58 17.18
N ASN A 189 -6.78 -5.03 17.94
CA ASN A 189 -6.68 -5.24 19.38
C ASN A 189 -7.91 -4.71 20.14
N GLY A 190 -8.40 -3.52 19.77
CA GLY A 190 -9.60 -2.93 20.38
C GLY A 190 -10.86 -3.78 20.12
N ILE A 191 -10.99 -4.36 18.93
CA ILE A 191 -12.13 -5.23 18.59
C ILE A 191 -11.98 -6.61 19.27
N ALA A 192 -10.75 -7.14 19.31
CA ALA A 192 -10.46 -8.40 20.00
C ALA A 192 -10.47 -8.29 21.54
N GLU A 193 -10.67 -7.07 22.07
CA GLU A 193 -10.69 -6.78 23.53
C GLU A 193 -9.42 -7.25 24.24
N ILE A 194 -8.26 -6.99 23.63
CA ILE A 194 -6.95 -7.36 24.17
C ILE A 194 -6.00 -6.17 24.23
N THR A 195 -5.13 -6.21 25.23
CA THR A 195 -3.93 -5.37 25.27
C THR A 195 -2.74 -6.20 24.78
N MET A 196 -1.96 -5.63 23.85
CA MET A 196 -0.78 -6.32 23.34
C MET A 196 0.23 -6.54 24.47
N SER A 197 0.66 -7.80 24.66
CA SER A 197 1.72 -8.13 25.61
C SER A 197 3.09 -7.64 25.13
N SER A 198 4.01 -7.40 26.04
CA SER A 198 5.40 -7.07 25.68
C SER A 198 6.09 -8.18 24.88
N HIS A 199 5.78 -9.44 25.16
CA HIS A 199 6.29 -10.57 24.39
C HIS A 199 5.80 -10.54 22.93
N MET A 200 4.51 -10.25 22.71
CA MET A 200 3.95 -10.10 21.37
C MET A 200 4.57 -8.90 20.64
N LEU A 201 4.77 -7.76 21.33
CA LEU A 201 5.44 -6.60 20.70
C LEU A 201 6.87 -6.96 20.26
N ILE A 202 7.64 -7.63 21.11
CA ILE A 202 8.99 -8.09 20.74
C ILE A 202 8.93 -9.05 19.54
N TYR A 203 7.98 -9.98 19.55
CA TYR A 203 7.82 -10.90 18.44
C TYR A 203 7.46 -10.21 17.13
N ARG A 204 6.58 -9.20 17.16
CA ARG A 204 6.24 -8.36 15.98
C ARG A 204 7.45 -7.59 15.46
N VAL A 205 8.31 -7.07 16.35
CA VAL A 205 9.57 -6.42 15.96
C VAL A 205 10.51 -7.44 15.27
N ILE A 206 10.61 -8.66 15.80
CA ILE A 206 11.40 -9.72 15.15
C ILE A 206 10.83 -10.05 13.77
N CYS A 207 9.52 -10.21 13.64
CA CYS A 207 8.86 -10.44 12.36
C CYS A 207 9.15 -9.30 11.37
N PHE A 208 9.00 -8.03 11.80
CA PHE A 208 9.32 -6.86 10.97
C PHE A 208 10.76 -6.91 10.46
N VAL A 209 11.73 -7.13 11.35
CA VAL A 209 13.15 -7.18 10.96
C VAL A 209 13.43 -8.32 9.98
N LEU A 210 12.79 -9.49 10.16
CA LEU A 210 12.95 -10.62 9.25
C LEU A 210 12.39 -10.34 7.86
N PHE A 211 11.15 -9.84 7.78
CA PHE A 211 10.50 -9.52 6.51
C PHE A 211 11.23 -8.39 5.79
N GLU A 212 11.58 -7.32 6.51
CA GLU A 212 12.29 -6.17 5.94
C GLU A 212 13.69 -6.56 5.45
N SER A 213 14.40 -7.43 6.17
CA SER A 213 15.68 -7.95 5.72
C SER A 213 15.58 -8.73 4.41
N VAL A 214 14.55 -9.56 4.26
CA VAL A 214 14.30 -10.29 3.01
C VAL A 214 13.95 -9.32 1.88
N ALA A 215 13.12 -8.31 2.13
CA ALA A 215 12.79 -7.26 1.18
C ALA A 215 14.04 -6.51 0.70
N ILE A 216 14.87 -6.05 1.64
CA ILE A 216 16.12 -5.35 1.36
C ILE A 216 17.06 -6.23 0.53
N ILE A 217 17.25 -7.49 0.89
CA ILE A 217 18.11 -8.42 0.13
C ILE A 217 17.56 -8.62 -1.29
N TYR A 218 16.25 -8.71 -1.44
CA TYR A 218 15.59 -8.89 -2.73
C TYR A 218 15.85 -7.68 -3.65
N VAL A 219 15.61 -6.47 -3.17
CA VAL A 219 15.84 -5.22 -3.90
C VAL A 219 17.34 -5.02 -4.17
N TRP A 220 18.21 -5.26 -3.17
CA TRP A 220 19.65 -5.15 -3.31
C TRP A 220 20.21 -6.04 -4.42
N ARG A 221 19.80 -7.31 -4.45
CA ARG A 221 20.24 -8.26 -5.49
C ARG A 221 19.85 -7.80 -6.89
N TYR A 222 18.62 -7.30 -7.04
CA TYR A 222 18.17 -6.79 -8.32
C TYR A 222 18.93 -5.51 -8.70
N ALA A 223 19.06 -4.56 -7.81
CA ALA A 223 19.83 -3.34 -8.02
C ALA A 223 21.29 -3.64 -8.42
N THR A 224 21.95 -4.57 -7.72
CA THR A 224 23.32 -5.01 -8.08
C THR A 224 23.37 -5.64 -9.48
N LYS A 225 22.39 -6.45 -9.83
CA LYS A 225 22.31 -7.13 -11.12
C LYS A 225 22.18 -6.13 -12.29
N ILE A 226 21.26 -5.16 -12.16
CA ILE A 226 21.03 -4.16 -13.23
C ILE A 226 22.13 -3.11 -13.30
N LYS A 227 22.80 -2.81 -12.18
CA LYS A 227 23.96 -1.89 -12.18
C LYS A 227 25.14 -2.48 -12.95
N LYS A 228 25.34 -3.82 -12.88
CA LYS A 228 26.37 -4.53 -13.65
C LYS A 228 26.02 -4.70 -15.13
N ASP A 229 24.74 -4.92 -15.40
CA ASP A 229 24.24 -5.21 -16.74
C ASP A 229 22.81 -4.63 -16.89
N PRO A 230 22.68 -3.39 -17.42
CA PRO A 230 21.39 -2.74 -17.60
C PRO A 230 20.39 -3.51 -18.46
N THR A 231 20.87 -4.43 -19.32
CA THR A 231 19.97 -5.25 -20.16
C THR A 231 19.14 -6.24 -19.34
N LYS A 232 19.52 -6.49 -18.09
CA LYS A 232 18.80 -7.36 -17.14
C LYS A 232 17.66 -6.66 -16.40
N SER A 233 17.47 -5.34 -16.62
CA SER A 233 16.31 -4.63 -16.13
C SER A 233 15.02 -5.20 -16.73
N LEU A 234 13.99 -5.33 -15.90
CA LEU A 234 12.65 -5.71 -16.37
C LEU A 234 12.04 -4.66 -17.31
N LEU A 235 12.54 -3.42 -17.26
CA LEU A 235 12.09 -2.31 -18.10
C LEU A 235 12.94 -2.14 -19.35
N TYR A 236 14.02 -2.90 -19.51
CA TYR A 236 14.91 -2.78 -20.67
C TYR A 236 14.16 -3.00 -21.98
N GLY A 237 14.43 -2.12 -22.97
CA GLY A 237 13.77 -2.15 -24.28
C GLY A 237 12.30 -1.71 -24.28
N THR A 238 11.79 -1.14 -23.18
CA THR A 238 10.45 -0.54 -23.09
C THR A 238 10.56 0.99 -23.06
N GLU A 239 9.45 1.69 -23.34
CA GLU A 239 9.33 3.14 -23.17
C GLU A 239 9.57 3.61 -21.72
N PHE A 240 9.35 2.71 -20.75
CA PHE A 240 9.53 2.96 -19.31
C PHE A 240 11.00 2.83 -18.86
N ALA A 241 11.92 2.47 -19.72
CA ALA A 241 13.34 2.33 -19.38
C ALA A 241 13.98 3.63 -18.91
N LYS A 242 13.42 4.79 -19.31
CA LYS A 242 13.87 6.14 -18.95
C LYS A 242 12.93 6.83 -17.94
N LEU A 243 12.03 6.08 -17.31
CA LEU A 243 11.12 6.67 -16.34
C LEU A 243 11.89 7.24 -15.14
N GLY A 244 11.58 8.47 -14.77
CA GLY A 244 12.10 9.14 -13.56
C GLY A 244 12.80 10.46 -13.85
N THR A 245 13.83 10.50 -14.66
CA THR A 245 14.49 11.74 -15.03
C THR A 245 15.21 11.60 -16.36
N ASP A 246 15.17 12.67 -17.17
CA ASP A 246 15.98 12.79 -18.38
C ASP A 246 17.40 13.30 -18.09
N LYS A 247 17.69 13.68 -16.84
CA LYS A 247 18.99 14.23 -16.42
C LYS A 247 20.01 13.12 -16.15
N THR A 248 21.20 13.31 -16.66
CA THR A 248 22.33 12.41 -16.42
C THR A 248 22.92 12.61 -15.02
N GLN A 249 23.69 11.64 -14.54
CA GLN A 249 24.40 11.75 -13.26
C GLN A 249 25.35 12.97 -13.26
N GLU A 250 25.99 13.27 -14.40
CA GLU A 250 26.90 14.41 -14.56
C GLU A 250 26.15 15.75 -14.40
N GLU A 251 24.98 15.89 -15.02
CA GLU A 251 24.15 17.09 -14.90
C GLU A 251 23.67 17.32 -13.47
N LEU A 252 23.32 16.26 -12.74
CA LEU A 252 22.91 16.35 -11.34
C LEU A 252 24.09 16.71 -10.42
N VAL A 253 25.29 16.17 -10.67
CA VAL A 253 26.50 16.55 -9.90
C VAL A 253 26.81 18.05 -10.07
N LEU A 254 26.50 18.61 -11.22
CA LEU A 254 26.68 20.05 -11.50
C LEU A 254 25.54 20.92 -10.97
N ALA A 255 24.41 20.33 -10.57
CA ALA A 255 23.26 21.07 -10.07
C ALA A 255 23.63 21.87 -8.80
N PRO A 256 23.41 23.22 -8.80
CA PRO A 256 23.79 24.05 -7.67
C PRO A 256 22.83 23.82 -6.48
N LEU A 257 23.36 23.65 -5.30
CA LEU A 257 22.59 23.66 -4.06
C LEU A 257 22.52 25.06 -3.49
N THR A 258 21.58 25.88 -3.96
CA THR A 258 21.38 27.28 -3.54
C THR A 258 20.80 27.36 -2.12
N LEU A 259 20.81 28.57 -1.52
CA LEU A 259 20.15 28.78 -0.22
C LEU A 259 18.65 28.51 -0.29
N ARG A 260 17.95 28.85 -1.38
CA ARG A 260 16.53 28.54 -1.60
C ARG A 260 16.29 27.04 -1.61
N HIS A 261 17.13 26.25 -2.30
CA HIS A 261 17.03 24.78 -2.31
C HIS A 261 17.21 24.19 -0.91
N LYS A 262 18.13 24.74 -0.08
CA LYS A 262 18.33 24.32 1.31
C LYS A 262 17.11 24.64 2.18
N LEU A 263 16.50 25.81 2.01
CA LEU A 263 15.28 26.19 2.73
C LEU A 263 14.10 25.30 2.33
N CYS A 264 13.86 25.10 1.03
CA CYS A 264 12.82 24.19 0.56
C CYS A 264 13.06 22.73 1.03
N GLY A 265 14.33 22.28 1.09
CA GLY A 265 14.68 20.99 1.66
C GLY A 265 14.42 20.90 3.16
N LEU A 266 14.63 21.98 3.92
CA LEU A 266 14.27 22.08 5.33
C LEU A 266 12.74 22.06 5.51
N GLU A 267 11.99 22.77 4.66
CA GLU A 267 10.52 22.76 4.64
C GLU A 267 9.98 21.36 4.33
N PHE A 268 10.61 20.63 3.40
CA PHE A 268 10.29 19.21 3.17
C PHE A 268 10.48 18.39 4.44
N ALA A 269 11.64 18.49 5.10
CA ALA A 269 11.91 17.76 6.34
C ALA A 269 10.96 18.17 7.46
N ALA A 270 10.62 19.46 7.57
CA ALA A 270 9.65 19.98 8.55
C ALA A 270 8.24 19.46 8.27
N THR A 271 7.81 19.39 7.01
CA THR A 271 6.52 18.83 6.62
C THR A 271 6.41 17.35 7.02
N ILE A 272 7.45 16.55 6.75
CA ILE A 272 7.50 15.16 7.20
C ILE A 272 7.50 15.07 8.74
N GLY A 273 8.25 15.94 9.42
CA GLY A 273 8.24 16.01 10.89
C GLY A 273 6.88 16.37 11.46
N LEU A 274 6.16 17.32 10.85
CA LEU A 274 4.79 17.69 11.22
C LEU A 274 3.79 16.57 10.95
N LEU A 275 3.92 15.86 9.83
CA LEU A 275 3.13 14.69 9.51
C LEU A 275 3.29 13.63 10.62
N VAL A 276 4.53 13.26 10.94
CA VAL A 276 4.84 12.29 12.00
C VAL A 276 4.27 12.73 13.34
N TRP A 277 4.50 13.98 13.74
CA TRP A 277 3.97 14.53 14.98
C TRP A 277 2.43 14.57 14.98
N GLY A 278 1.81 14.98 13.88
CA GLY A 278 0.36 15.07 13.72
C GLY A 278 -0.33 13.72 13.88
N VAL A 279 0.21 12.69 13.22
CA VAL A 279 -0.30 11.31 13.35
C VAL A 279 -0.15 10.79 14.78
N ILE A 280 1.04 10.91 15.38
CA ILE A 280 1.30 10.35 16.73
C ILE A 280 0.60 11.15 17.82
N ALA A 281 0.72 12.48 17.81
CA ALA A 281 0.31 13.32 18.95
C ALA A 281 -1.13 13.83 18.84
N LYS A 282 -1.69 13.89 17.62
CA LYS A 282 -3.01 14.48 17.34
C LYS A 282 -3.99 13.49 16.69
N GLY A 283 -3.54 12.30 16.28
CA GLY A 283 -4.36 11.33 15.58
C GLY A 283 -4.78 11.79 14.19
N TRP A 284 -3.96 12.63 13.53
CA TRP A 284 -4.23 13.07 12.17
C TRP A 284 -4.37 11.89 11.23
N TYR A 285 -5.27 12.00 10.28
CA TYR A 285 -5.52 11.03 9.24
C TYR A 285 -5.52 11.73 7.86
N ILE A 286 -6.09 11.13 6.85
CA ILE A 286 -5.99 11.57 5.44
C ILE A 286 -6.39 13.04 5.25
N ASP A 287 -7.45 13.51 5.88
CA ASP A 287 -7.96 14.88 5.70
C ASP A 287 -6.95 15.92 6.19
N GLU A 288 -6.43 15.78 7.42
CA GLU A 288 -5.46 16.72 7.98
C GLU A 288 -4.13 16.65 7.23
N LEU A 289 -3.73 15.46 6.78
CA LEU A 289 -2.52 15.27 6.00
C LEU A 289 -2.66 15.88 4.60
N ALA A 290 -3.85 15.80 3.97
CA ALA A 290 -4.14 16.45 2.71
C ALA A 290 -4.00 17.97 2.82
N VAL A 291 -4.55 18.57 3.89
CA VAL A 291 -4.40 20.01 4.19
C VAL A 291 -2.94 20.38 4.42
N LEU A 292 -2.19 19.56 5.18
CA LEU A 292 -0.76 19.78 5.42
C LEU A 292 0.03 19.84 4.11
N PHE A 293 -0.16 18.88 3.21
CA PHE A 293 0.56 18.85 1.94
C PHE A 293 0.16 20.01 1.00
N LEU A 294 -1.11 20.40 0.99
CA LEU A 294 -1.56 21.57 0.22
C LEU A 294 -0.92 22.86 0.72
N MET A 295 -0.87 23.06 2.05
CA MET A 295 -0.18 24.20 2.67
C MET A 295 1.32 24.18 2.36
N ALA A 296 1.97 23.03 2.51
CA ALA A 296 3.40 22.84 2.24
C ALA A 296 3.75 23.14 0.77
N MET A 297 2.89 22.74 -0.18
CA MET A 297 3.04 23.09 -1.59
C MET A 297 3.11 24.61 -1.80
N VAL A 298 2.21 25.36 -1.17
CA VAL A 298 2.17 26.81 -1.27
C VAL A 298 3.44 27.44 -0.67
N VAL A 299 3.81 27.01 0.54
CA VAL A 299 5.00 27.52 1.25
C VAL A 299 6.27 27.29 0.43
N VAL A 300 6.49 26.04 -0.02
CA VAL A 300 7.65 25.68 -0.85
C VAL A 300 7.63 26.41 -2.20
N GLY A 301 6.45 26.67 -2.77
CA GLY A 301 6.32 27.46 -3.98
C GLY A 301 6.82 28.90 -3.77
N ILE A 302 6.39 29.56 -2.71
CA ILE A 302 6.79 30.92 -2.35
C ILE A 302 8.31 30.98 -2.06
N THR A 303 8.81 30.07 -1.20
CA THR A 303 10.24 29.99 -0.85
C THR A 303 11.12 29.72 -2.08
N GLY A 304 10.63 28.83 -2.97
CA GLY A 304 11.29 28.52 -4.25
C GLY A 304 11.29 29.68 -5.24
N GLY A 305 10.48 30.71 -5.01
CA GLY A 305 10.37 31.89 -5.85
C GLY A 305 9.37 31.78 -6.99
N ALA A 306 8.42 30.83 -6.88
CA ALA A 306 7.34 30.69 -7.85
C ALA A 306 6.28 31.79 -7.68
N THR A 307 5.72 32.26 -8.79
CA THR A 307 4.60 33.20 -8.81
C THR A 307 3.30 32.49 -8.35
N PRO A 308 2.27 33.22 -7.87
CA PRO A 308 0.98 32.65 -7.53
C PRO A 308 0.34 31.81 -8.68
N ASN A 309 0.52 32.28 -9.92
CA ASN A 309 0.02 31.52 -11.09
C ASN A 309 0.75 30.21 -11.29
N GLU A 310 2.07 30.17 -11.11
CA GLU A 310 2.88 28.95 -11.20
C GLU A 310 2.51 27.96 -10.10
N ILE A 311 2.25 28.43 -8.86
CA ILE A 311 1.78 27.61 -7.75
C ILE A 311 0.40 26.98 -8.08
N ALA A 312 -0.55 27.80 -8.58
CA ALA A 312 -1.86 27.33 -8.98
C ALA A 312 -1.78 26.31 -10.14
N MET A 313 -0.97 26.62 -11.17
CA MET A 313 -0.76 25.71 -12.30
C MET A 313 -0.04 24.42 -11.89
N ASN A 314 0.83 24.48 -10.89
CA ASN A 314 1.46 23.27 -10.35
C ASN A 314 0.44 22.28 -9.80
N LEU A 315 -0.60 22.76 -9.11
CA LEU A 315 -1.69 21.89 -8.63
C LEU A 315 -2.41 21.22 -9.81
N VAL A 316 -2.73 21.98 -10.86
CA VAL A 316 -3.41 21.44 -12.05
C VAL A 316 -2.55 20.42 -12.79
N ASP A 317 -1.26 20.70 -12.98
CA ASP A 317 -0.32 19.79 -13.64
C ASP A 317 -0.13 18.51 -12.82
N SER A 318 -0.07 18.64 -11.50
CA SER A 318 0.06 17.52 -10.58
C SER A 318 -1.17 16.63 -10.60
N ALA A 319 -2.38 17.22 -10.63
CA ALA A 319 -3.61 16.47 -10.79
C ALA A 319 -3.61 15.68 -12.12
N ARG A 320 -3.19 16.31 -13.22
CA ARG A 320 -3.05 15.62 -14.52
C ARG A 320 -2.08 14.44 -14.45
N GLY A 321 -0.91 14.65 -13.81
CA GLY A 321 0.13 13.62 -13.67
C GLY A 321 -0.31 12.41 -12.83
N MET A 322 -1.09 12.64 -11.77
CA MET A 322 -1.54 11.59 -10.85
C MET A 322 -2.92 11.02 -11.19
N MET A 323 -3.64 11.58 -12.15
CA MET A 323 -5.01 11.20 -12.47
C MET A 323 -5.15 9.70 -12.72
N PHE A 324 -4.20 9.10 -13.45
CA PHE A 324 -4.24 7.66 -13.74
C PHE A 324 -4.24 6.82 -12.47
N GLY A 325 -3.35 7.08 -11.51
CA GLY A 325 -3.28 6.35 -10.25
C GLY A 325 -4.42 6.67 -9.29
N ALA A 326 -4.78 7.97 -9.18
CA ALA A 326 -5.84 8.42 -8.29
C ALA A 326 -7.22 7.85 -8.65
N LEU A 327 -7.56 7.81 -9.94
CA LEU A 327 -8.83 7.23 -10.39
C LEU A 327 -8.91 5.71 -10.18
N ILE A 328 -7.78 4.99 -10.20
CA ILE A 328 -7.75 3.55 -9.88
C ILE A 328 -8.27 3.30 -8.47
N VAL A 329 -7.98 4.16 -7.50
CA VAL A 329 -8.44 4.03 -6.11
C VAL A 329 -9.98 4.02 -6.07
N GLY A 330 -10.61 5.00 -6.73
CA GLY A 330 -12.08 5.09 -6.80
C GLY A 330 -12.73 3.87 -7.44
N ILE A 331 -12.23 3.44 -8.60
CA ILE A 331 -12.77 2.25 -9.28
C ILE A 331 -12.59 1.00 -8.43
N SER A 332 -11.42 0.83 -7.78
CA SER A 332 -11.14 -0.34 -6.92
C SER A 332 -12.12 -0.44 -5.75
N ARG A 333 -12.54 0.70 -5.17
CA ARG A 333 -13.56 0.74 -4.12
C ARG A 333 -14.91 0.18 -4.58
N GLY A 334 -15.23 0.28 -5.87
CA GLY A 334 -16.43 -0.28 -6.47
C GLY A 334 -16.56 -1.80 -6.28
N ILE A 335 -15.45 -2.53 -6.11
CA ILE A 335 -15.47 -3.97 -5.79
C ILE A 335 -16.20 -4.20 -4.47
N LEU A 336 -15.77 -3.50 -3.41
CA LEU A 336 -16.36 -3.62 -2.08
C LEU A 336 -17.83 -3.19 -2.07
N ILE A 337 -18.15 -2.07 -2.72
CA ILE A 337 -19.53 -1.55 -2.80
C ILE A 337 -20.44 -2.55 -3.50
N CYS A 338 -19.98 -3.14 -4.59
CA CYS A 338 -20.75 -4.17 -5.31
C CYS A 338 -21.09 -5.38 -4.41
N LEU A 339 -20.16 -5.81 -3.55
CA LEU A 339 -20.38 -6.91 -2.61
C LEU A 339 -21.30 -6.50 -1.44
N GLN A 340 -21.18 -5.27 -0.96
CA GLN A 340 -22.02 -4.72 0.12
C GLN A 340 -23.45 -4.56 -0.36
N ASP A 341 -23.67 -3.89 -1.50
CA ASP A 341 -25.00 -3.69 -2.08
C ASP A 341 -25.65 -5.03 -2.46
N GLY A 342 -24.85 -5.99 -2.90
CA GLY A 342 -25.30 -7.35 -3.18
C GLY A 342 -25.58 -8.18 -1.94
N MET A 343 -25.32 -7.66 -0.73
CA MET A 343 -25.54 -8.33 0.57
C MET A 343 -24.81 -9.69 0.70
N ILE A 344 -23.65 -9.83 0.03
CA ILE A 344 -22.91 -11.11 0.04
C ILE A 344 -21.58 -11.07 0.81
N ILE A 345 -21.13 -9.88 1.24
CA ILE A 345 -19.85 -9.74 1.95
C ILE A 345 -19.83 -10.55 3.25
N ASP A 346 -20.91 -10.50 4.03
CA ASP A 346 -21.03 -11.22 5.29
C ASP A 346 -21.19 -12.73 5.06
N THR A 347 -21.79 -13.15 3.94
CA THR A 347 -21.85 -14.57 3.53
C THR A 347 -20.47 -15.11 3.17
N VAL A 348 -19.65 -14.33 2.46
CA VAL A 348 -18.25 -14.68 2.17
C VAL A 348 -17.47 -14.84 3.46
N LEU A 349 -17.61 -13.91 4.39
CA LEU A 349 -16.97 -13.97 5.70
C LEU A 349 -17.43 -15.21 6.49
N TYR A 350 -18.74 -15.49 6.53
CA TYR A 350 -19.31 -16.67 7.19
C TYR A 350 -18.73 -17.97 6.62
N ALA A 351 -18.69 -18.08 5.28
CA ALA A 351 -18.15 -19.26 4.61
C ALA A 351 -16.67 -19.48 4.92
N LEU A 352 -15.87 -18.42 4.89
CA LEU A 352 -14.44 -18.47 5.22
C LEU A 352 -14.19 -18.79 6.70
N SER A 353 -15.03 -18.25 7.60
CA SER A 353 -14.92 -18.53 9.03
C SER A 353 -15.27 -20.00 9.36
N ASN A 354 -16.22 -20.60 8.64
CA ASN A 354 -16.54 -22.00 8.81
C ASN A 354 -15.41 -22.96 8.40
N MET A 355 -14.48 -22.54 7.56
CA MET A 355 -13.28 -23.33 7.24
C MET A 355 -12.41 -23.59 8.47
N LEU A 356 -12.48 -22.73 9.49
CA LEU A 356 -11.71 -22.86 10.73
C LEU A 356 -12.26 -23.96 11.66
N SER A 357 -13.52 -24.33 11.55
CA SER A 357 -14.15 -25.31 12.45
C SER A 357 -13.64 -26.75 12.29
N GLY A 358 -12.90 -27.04 11.20
CA GLY A 358 -12.39 -28.38 10.89
C GLY A 358 -10.99 -28.70 11.41
N PHE A 359 -10.29 -27.72 11.99
CA PHE A 359 -8.89 -27.85 12.40
C PHE A 359 -8.74 -27.55 13.89
N SER A 360 -7.54 -27.76 14.45
CA SER A 360 -7.24 -27.43 15.84
C SER A 360 -5.85 -26.77 15.97
N GLY A 361 -5.67 -25.96 17.03
CA GLY A 361 -4.38 -25.42 17.42
C GLY A 361 -3.65 -24.66 16.30
N THR A 362 -2.39 -25.01 16.08
CA THR A 362 -1.49 -24.32 15.13
C THR A 362 -2.03 -24.28 13.69
N MET A 363 -2.71 -25.33 13.23
CA MET A 363 -3.27 -25.34 11.88
C MET A 363 -4.34 -24.26 11.72
N ASN A 364 -5.14 -23.99 12.74
CA ASN A 364 -6.12 -22.90 12.71
C ASN A 364 -5.47 -21.52 12.57
N ALA A 365 -4.33 -21.27 13.23
CA ALA A 365 -3.60 -20.02 13.07
C ALA A 365 -3.12 -19.84 11.63
N VAL A 366 -2.64 -20.91 10.98
CA VAL A 366 -2.25 -20.89 9.55
C VAL A 366 -3.47 -20.62 8.66
N VAL A 367 -4.60 -21.31 8.91
CA VAL A 367 -5.83 -21.09 8.15
C VAL A 367 -6.35 -19.64 8.35
N MET A 368 -6.24 -19.08 9.56
CA MET A 368 -6.56 -17.65 9.80
C MET A 368 -5.75 -16.72 8.90
N VAL A 369 -4.44 -16.93 8.75
CA VAL A 369 -3.62 -16.14 7.81
C VAL A 369 -4.14 -16.26 6.39
N ILE A 370 -4.44 -17.48 5.93
CA ILE A 370 -4.95 -17.72 4.58
C ILE A 370 -6.29 -17.01 4.38
N VAL A 371 -7.20 -17.16 5.33
CA VAL A 371 -8.51 -16.48 5.30
C VAL A 371 -8.37 -14.97 5.23
N GLN A 372 -7.49 -14.38 6.03
CA GLN A 372 -7.25 -12.93 6.02
C GLN A 372 -6.63 -12.47 4.68
N ASN A 373 -5.70 -13.25 4.10
CA ASN A 373 -5.19 -12.96 2.75
C ASN A 373 -6.31 -12.99 1.68
N ILE A 374 -7.26 -13.93 1.78
CA ILE A 374 -8.40 -14.02 0.84
C ILE A 374 -9.38 -12.86 1.09
N LEU A 375 -9.69 -12.55 2.34
CA LEU A 375 -10.60 -11.45 2.70
C LEU A 375 -10.10 -10.11 2.17
N ASN A 376 -8.79 -9.87 2.18
CA ASN A 376 -8.22 -8.63 1.65
C ASN A 376 -8.45 -8.44 0.14
N PHE A 377 -8.68 -9.51 -0.61
CA PHE A 377 -9.13 -9.36 -2.00
C PHE A 377 -10.47 -8.61 -2.10
N PHE A 378 -11.36 -8.85 -1.16
CA PHE A 378 -12.70 -8.25 -1.12
C PHE A 378 -12.74 -6.93 -0.35
N ILE A 379 -11.91 -6.81 0.69
CA ILE A 379 -11.87 -5.66 1.62
C ILE A 379 -10.42 -5.13 1.70
N PRO A 380 -9.92 -4.44 0.69
CA PRO A 380 -8.54 -3.92 0.68
C PRO A 380 -8.40 -2.68 1.57
N SER A 381 -8.64 -2.83 2.86
CA SER A 381 -8.62 -1.76 3.86
C SER A 381 -8.32 -2.34 5.23
N GLY A 382 -7.17 -1.99 5.83
CA GLY A 382 -6.74 -2.52 7.11
C GLY A 382 -7.78 -2.38 8.22
N SER A 383 -8.24 -1.16 8.51
CA SER A 383 -9.27 -0.93 9.53
C SER A 383 -10.63 -1.53 9.14
N GLY A 384 -10.99 -1.47 7.85
CA GLY A 384 -12.23 -2.06 7.34
C GLY A 384 -12.24 -3.58 7.46
N GLN A 385 -11.16 -4.25 7.09
CA GLN A 385 -11.03 -5.71 7.23
C GLN A 385 -11.02 -6.13 8.70
N ALA A 386 -10.34 -5.38 9.58
CA ALA A 386 -10.39 -5.62 11.02
C ALA A 386 -11.81 -5.53 11.58
N ALA A 387 -12.57 -4.48 11.23
CA ALA A 387 -13.94 -4.27 11.70
C ALA A 387 -14.89 -5.40 11.29
N VAL A 388 -14.67 -6.01 10.13
CA VAL A 388 -15.50 -7.09 9.59
C VAL A 388 -15.03 -8.46 10.09
N SER A 389 -13.73 -8.73 10.13
CA SER A 389 -13.20 -10.06 10.43
C SER A 389 -12.93 -10.33 11.90
N MET A 390 -12.41 -9.35 12.66
CA MET A 390 -11.95 -9.58 14.03
C MET A 390 -13.05 -9.90 15.03
N PRO A 391 -14.28 -9.36 14.94
CA PRO A 391 -15.40 -9.78 15.82
C PRO A 391 -15.72 -11.26 15.75
N ILE A 392 -15.39 -11.91 14.63
CA ILE A 392 -15.60 -13.36 14.44
C ILE A 392 -14.31 -14.12 14.74
N MET A 393 -13.16 -13.65 14.21
CA MET A 393 -11.89 -14.36 14.34
C MET A 393 -11.36 -14.40 15.77
N ALA A 394 -11.59 -13.36 16.59
CA ALA A 394 -11.10 -13.34 17.96
C ALA A 394 -11.84 -14.36 18.86
N PRO A 395 -13.19 -14.39 18.93
CA PRO A 395 -13.88 -15.44 19.67
C PRO A 395 -13.64 -16.85 19.12
N LEU A 396 -13.51 -16.97 17.78
CA LEU A 396 -13.23 -18.27 17.15
C LEU A 396 -11.82 -18.76 17.53
N ALA A 397 -10.85 -17.87 17.66
CA ALA A 397 -9.50 -18.22 18.13
C ALA A 397 -9.55 -18.89 19.51
N ASP A 398 -10.34 -18.36 20.45
CA ASP A 398 -10.54 -18.96 21.78
C ASP A 398 -11.11 -20.38 21.67
N LEU A 399 -12.13 -20.56 20.84
CA LEU A 399 -12.80 -21.86 20.65
C LEU A 399 -11.86 -22.94 20.08
N VAL A 400 -10.92 -22.55 19.21
CA VAL A 400 -9.99 -23.48 18.55
C VAL A 400 -8.62 -23.53 19.24
N GLY A 401 -8.48 -22.91 20.41
CA GLY A 401 -7.25 -22.93 21.21
C GLY A 401 -6.10 -22.09 20.65
N VAL A 402 -6.41 -21.02 19.90
CA VAL A 402 -5.44 -20.04 19.41
C VAL A 402 -5.53 -18.77 20.26
N ASN A 403 -4.39 -18.25 20.72
CA ASN A 403 -4.37 -17.00 21.46
C ASN A 403 -4.87 -15.83 20.57
N ARG A 404 -5.72 -14.96 21.11
CA ARG A 404 -6.24 -13.77 20.38
C ARG A 404 -5.14 -12.87 19.82
N GLN A 405 -3.98 -12.74 20.48
CA GLN A 405 -2.85 -11.97 19.97
C GLN A 405 -2.27 -12.59 18.69
N VAL A 406 -2.29 -13.94 18.59
CA VAL A 406 -1.92 -14.67 17.36
C VAL A 406 -2.95 -14.46 16.26
N ALA A 407 -4.26 -14.41 16.60
CA ALA A 407 -5.31 -14.08 15.64
C ALA A 407 -5.15 -12.65 15.07
N VAL A 408 -4.81 -11.67 15.91
CA VAL A 408 -4.50 -10.29 15.46
C VAL A 408 -3.22 -10.25 14.62
N LEU A 409 -2.23 -11.10 14.92
CA LEU A 409 -1.03 -11.22 14.08
C LEU A 409 -1.38 -11.82 12.71
N ALA A 410 -2.22 -12.86 12.68
CA ALA A 410 -2.72 -13.48 11.45
C ALA A 410 -3.48 -12.47 10.57
N PHE A 411 -4.32 -11.63 11.20
CA PHE A 411 -4.99 -10.53 10.52
C PHE A 411 -3.97 -9.56 9.90
N SER A 412 -3.01 -9.05 10.69
CA SER A 412 -2.01 -8.07 10.19
C SER A 412 -1.21 -8.60 9.01
N PHE A 413 -0.78 -9.87 9.08
CA PHE A 413 -0.04 -10.52 8.00
C PHE A 413 -0.91 -10.69 6.75
N GLY A 414 -2.13 -11.21 6.93
CA GLY A 414 -3.03 -11.49 5.82
C GLY A 414 -3.48 -10.23 5.09
N ASP A 415 -3.89 -9.19 5.81
CA ASP A 415 -4.25 -7.90 5.26
C ASP A 415 -3.06 -7.23 4.57
N GLY A 416 -1.98 -6.98 5.31
CA GLY A 416 -0.90 -6.12 4.85
C GLY A 416 -0.12 -6.70 3.66
N TYR A 417 0.35 -7.95 3.75
CA TYR A 417 1.17 -8.53 2.67
C TYR A 417 0.38 -8.79 1.39
N SER A 418 -0.88 -9.12 1.47
CA SER A 418 -1.69 -9.41 0.31
C SER A 418 -2.07 -8.17 -0.51
N ASN A 419 -1.96 -6.96 0.06
CA ASN A 419 -2.03 -5.69 -0.69
C ASN A 419 -0.97 -5.60 -1.80
N MET A 420 0.19 -6.24 -1.61
CA MET A 420 1.25 -6.31 -2.62
C MET A 420 0.95 -7.32 -3.75
N PHE A 421 -0.10 -8.12 -3.63
CA PHE A 421 -0.40 -9.19 -4.57
C PHE A 421 -1.76 -9.02 -5.26
N TRP A 422 -2.81 -8.64 -4.53
CA TRP A 422 -4.14 -8.52 -5.11
C TRP A 422 -4.21 -7.41 -6.15
N PRO A 423 -4.98 -7.61 -7.24
CA PRO A 423 -5.00 -6.69 -8.38
C PRO A 423 -5.34 -5.25 -8.02
N SER A 424 -6.22 -5.00 -7.06
CA SER A 424 -6.59 -3.66 -6.59
C SER A 424 -5.38 -2.88 -6.06
N GLY A 425 -4.63 -3.47 -5.13
CA GLY A 425 -3.42 -2.85 -4.55
C GLY A 425 -2.30 -2.70 -5.58
N VAL A 426 -2.04 -3.77 -6.36
CA VAL A 426 -1.00 -3.75 -7.38
C VAL A 426 -1.30 -2.77 -8.52
N ALA A 427 -2.57 -2.67 -8.95
CA ALA A 427 -2.96 -1.73 -9.99
C ALA A 427 -2.82 -0.28 -9.52
N THR A 428 -3.24 0.02 -8.30
CA THR A 428 -3.08 1.34 -7.67
C THR A 428 -1.59 1.72 -7.58
N ALA A 429 -0.77 0.84 -7.00
CA ALA A 429 0.66 1.09 -6.86
C ALA A 429 1.33 1.31 -8.22
N ALA A 430 1.16 0.39 -9.18
CA ALA A 430 1.75 0.50 -10.50
C ALA A 430 1.28 1.77 -11.25
N GLY A 431 0.00 2.14 -11.10
CA GLY A 431 -0.57 3.36 -11.67
C GLY A 431 0.07 4.63 -11.12
N LEU A 432 0.22 4.72 -9.80
CA LEU A 432 0.85 5.86 -9.11
C LEU A 432 2.34 5.97 -9.39
N MET A 433 3.03 4.84 -9.59
CA MET A 433 4.44 4.79 -9.97
C MET A 433 4.67 5.08 -11.47
N GLY A 434 3.62 5.09 -12.29
CA GLY A 434 3.74 5.16 -13.75
C GLY A 434 4.35 3.90 -14.37
N LEU A 435 4.32 2.75 -13.69
CA LEU A 435 4.89 1.50 -14.14
C LEU A 435 3.85 0.61 -14.83
N PRO A 436 4.24 -0.14 -15.88
CA PRO A 436 3.33 -1.10 -16.49
C PRO A 436 3.05 -2.26 -15.52
N ILE A 437 1.76 -2.51 -15.25
CA ILE A 437 1.30 -3.48 -14.25
C ILE A 437 1.88 -4.88 -14.46
N ASN A 438 2.03 -5.33 -15.71
CA ASN A 438 2.61 -6.64 -16.03
C ASN A 438 4.10 -6.76 -15.62
N LYS A 439 4.86 -5.65 -15.69
CA LYS A 439 6.25 -5.61 -15.25
C LYS A 439 6.34 -5.57 -13.73
N TRP A 440 5.44 -4.81 -13.11
CA TRP A 440 5.34 -4.75 -11.66
C TRP A 440 4.94 -6.10 -11.05
N TYR A 441 3.94 -6.79 -11.60
CA TYR A 441 3.58 -8.15 -11.16
C TYR A 441 4.73 -9.13 -11.30
N LYS A 442 5.46 -9.09 -12.42
CA LYS A 442 6.62 -9.96 -12.63
C LYS A 442 7.71 -9.73 -11.57
N TRP A 443 7.78 -8.52 -11.03
CA TRP A 443 8.69 -8.14 -9.97
C TRP A 443 8.19 -8.55 -8.59
N ILE A 444 6.95 -8.20 -8.24
CA ILE A 444 6.45 -8.31 -6.87
C ILE A 444 5.92 -9.71 -6.52
N ALA A 445 5.37 -10.48 -7.47
CA ALA A 445 4.75 -11.76 -7.18
C ALA A 445 5.73 -12.81 -6.60
N PRO A 446 6.99 -12.95 -7.06
CA PRO A 446 7.94 -13.85 -6.43
C PRO A 446 8.26 -13.46 -4.98
N LEU A 447 8.36 -12.14 -4.69
CA LEU A 447 8.59 -11.64 -3.34
C LEU A 447 7.38 -11.94 -2.43
N PHE A 448 6.16 -11.72 -2.93
CA PHE A 448 4.94 -12.10 -2.21
C PHE A 448 4.92 -13.61 -1.89
N GLY A 449 5.31 -14.47 -2.83
CA GLY A 449 5.41 -15.91 -2.59
C GLY A 449 6.37 -16.24 -1.42
N ILE A 450 7.52 -15.57 -1.34
CA ILE A 450 8.45 -15.71 -0.22
C ILE A 450 7.80 -15.21 1.07
N PHE A 451 7.15 -14.05 1.06
CA PHE A 451 6.46 -13.50 2.22
C PHE A 451 5.30 -14.38 2.68
N PHE A 452 4.54 -14.98 1.76
CA PHE A 452 3.47 -15.89 2.12
C PHE A 452 3.99 -17.13 2.87
N LEU A 453 5.10 -17.71 2.42
CA LEU A 453 5.75 -18.80 3.16
C LEU A 453 6.27 -18.34 4.52
N MET A 454 6.85 -17.15 4.61
CA MET A 454 7.29 -16.58 5.89
C MET A 454 6.11 -16.33 6.84
N GLN A 455 4.97 -15.84 6.35
CA GLN A 455 3.74 -15.70 7.15
C GLN A 455 3.36 -17.04 7.80
N ILE A 456 3.31 -18.13 7.01
CA ILE A 456 2.97 -19.47 7.49
C ILE A 456 3.96 -19.93 8.57
N VAL A 457 5.26 -19.78 8.34
CA VAL A 457 6.29 -20.17 9.30
C VAL A 457 6.20 -19.35 10.59
N LEU A 458 6.12 -18.03 10.47
CA LEU A 458 6.12 -17.14 11.64
C LEU A 458 4.83 -17.24 12.43
N ILE A 459 3.66 -17.41 11.78
CA ILE A 459 2.43 -17.63 12.54
C ILE A 459 2.44 -18.98 13.26
N THR A 460 3.02 -20.00 12.63
CA THR A 460 3.22 -21.31 13.27
C THR A 460 4.09 -21.18 14.52
N VAL A 461 5.23 -20.50 14.42
CA VAL A 461 6.10 -20.24 15.57
C VAL A 461 5.37 -19.49 16.68
N ALA A 462 4.55 -18.51 16.33
CA ALA A 462 3.77 -17.71 17.29
C ALA A 462 2.85 -18.57 18.16
N THR A 463 2.31 -19.68 17.65
CA THR A 463 1.42 -20.57 18.45
C THR A 463 2.14 -21.33 19.56
N PHE A 464 3.47 -21.39 19.55
CA PHE A 464 4.26 -22.05 20.59
C PHE A 464 4.84 -21.07 21.62
N LEU A 465 4.61 -19.77 21.46
CA LEU A 465 5.15 -18.76 22.34
C LEU A 465 4.12 -18.32 23.40
N PRO A 466 4.58 -17.97 24.63
CA PRO A 466 3.70 -17.53 25.71
C PRO A 466 3.33 -16.05 25.54
N PHE A 467 2.23 -15.75 24.91
CA PHE A 467 1.72 -14.38 24.74
C PHE A 467 0.64 -14.01 25.75
#